data_6bd7a38f1b7a29ca2abc050ff7af3eab
#
_entry.id   6bd7a38f1b7a29ca2abc050ff7af3eab
#
_cell.length_a   1.000
_cell.length_b   1.000
_cell.length_c   1.000
_cell.angle_alpha   90.00
_cell.angle_beta   90.00
_cell.angle_gamma   90.00
#
_symmetry.space_group_name_H-M   'P 1'
#
loop_
_entity.id
_entity.type
_entity.pdbx_description
1 polymer ?
#
loop_
_entity_poly.entity_id
_entity_poly.type
_entity_poly.pdbx_seq_one_letter_code
_entity_poly.pdbx_strand_id
1 'polypeptide(L)'
;DLEDPVLTARVIRFERQSVIMGVSSGIGRPEVEAELPKRDQLPNDNYRANATFKVFLKEVSEIARKGPQLFVSRANAGLVVYLFENEVPEIQEGTVKIVAVSREANPPSRAVGPRTKVAVDSVEEEVDPVGACIGARGARIQQVVNELRGEKIDVIKWSSNPIQYILNSLSPAKVDQVRLVDPAGQHAHVLVPPDQLSLAIGREGQNVRLAARLTGWKIDVKNSHEYDQEAEDAAVSELIIQREDEENLQ
;
A
#
# COMPACT_ATOMS: atom_id res chain seq x y z
N ASP A 1 -20.47 -18.17 -3.21
CA ASP A 1 -20.39 -16.79 -2.69
C ASP A 1 -19.38 -16.77 -1.55
N LEU A 2 -18.16 -16.33 -1.83
CA LEU A 2 -17.17 -16.03 -0.82
C LEU A 2 -17.40 -14.59 -0.38
N GLU A 3 -18.11 -14.40 0.73
CA GLU A 3 -18.34 -13.09 1.32
C GLU A 3 -17.02 -12.47 1.81
N ASP A 4 -16.02 -13.31 2.10
CA ASP A 4 -14.71 -12.89 2.56
C ASP A 4 -13.61 -13.36 1.58
N PRO A 5 -12.87 -12.41 0.94
CA PRO A 5 -11.82 -12.76 -0.02
C PRO A 5 -10.54 -13.27 0.65
N VAL A 6 -10.44 -13.26 1.98
CA VAL A 6 -9.26 -13.74 2.71
C VAL A 6 -9.54 -15.08 3.37
N LEU A 7 -8.63 -16.02 3.12
CA LEU A 7 -8.71 -17.39 3.58
C LEU A 7 -7.50 -17.74 4.44
N THR A 8 -7.65 -18.74 5.32
CA THR A 8 -6.51 -19.36 5.99
C THR A 8 -6.05 -20.56 5.16
N ALA A 9 -4.77 -20.54 4.78
CA ALA A 9 -4.16 -21.56 3.94
C ALA A 9 -3.00 -22.24 4.67
N ARG A 10 -2.86 -23.55 4.47
CA ARG A 10 -1.81 -24.38 5.03
C ARG A 10 -0.85 -24.80 3.91
N VAL A 11 0.45 -24.62 4.11
CA VAL A 11 1.47 -25.03 3.14
C VAL A 11 1.48 -26.55 3.01
N ILE A 12 1.34 -27.06 1.79
CA ILE A 12 1.41 -28.49 1.47
C ILE A 12 2.78 -28.84 0.91
N ARG A 13 3.18 -28.20 -0.20
CA ARG A 13 4.43 -28.49 -0.92
C ARG A 13 4.83 -27.31 -1.81
N PHE A 14 6.04 -27.41 -2.35
CA PHE A 14 6.48 -26.54 -3.45
C PHE A 14 6.33 -27.28 -4.79
N GLU A 15 5.85 -26.57 -5.80
CA GLU A 15 5.89 -26.98 -7.19
C GLU A 15 6.60 -25.90 -8.01
N ARG A 16 7.80 -26.22 -8.50
CA ARG A 16 8.68 -25.24 -9.16
C ARG A 16 8.97 -24.07 -8.19
N GLN A 17 8.48 -22.87 -8.52
CA GLN A 17 8.63 -21.68 -7.66
C GLN A 17 7.34 -21.30 -6.91
N SER A 18 6.25 -22.01 -7.16
CA SER A 18 4.98 -21.81 -6.49
C SER A 18 4.89 -22.61 -5.20
N VAL A 19 4.15 -22.06 -4.24
CA VAL A 19 3.74 -22.77 -3.02
C VAL A 19 2.34 -23.31 -3.24
N ILE A 20 2.13 -24.61 -3.06
CA ILE A 20 0.80 -25.23 -3.08
C ILE A 20 0.28 -25.27 -1.65
N MET A 21 -0.90 -24.73 -1.47
CA MET A 21 -1.54 -24.55 -0.17
C MET A 21 -2.88 -25.27 -0.12
N GLY A 22 -3.25 -25.80 1.04
CA GLY A 22 -4.57 -26.32 1.31
C GLY A 22 -5.44 -25.24 1.93
N VAL A 23 -6.60 -25.00 1.33
CA VAL A 23 -7.60 -24.04 1.80
C VAL A 23 -8.85 -24.79 2.21
N SER A 24 -9.35 -24.52 3.43
CA SER A 24 -10.59 -25.10 3.90
C SER A 24 -11.79 -24.42 3.23
N SER A 25 -12.65 -25.21 2.62
CA SER A 25 -13.91 -24.74 2.03
C SER A 25 -15.09 -24.74 3.02
N GLY A 26 -14.84 -25.01 4.28
CA GLY A 26 -15.82 -25.03 5.37
C GLY A 26 -15.66 -26.23 6.30
N ILE A 27 -16.41 -26.21 7.41
CA ILE A 27 -16.36 -27.26 8.43
C ILE A 27 -16.80 -28.61 7.82
N GLY A 28 -15.94 -29.62 7.95
CA GLY A 28 -16.23 -30.98 7.48
C GLY A 28 -16.08 -31.18 5.96
N ARG A 29 -15.60 -30.18 5.23
CA ARG A 29 -15.26 -30.31 3.80
C ARG A 29 -13.78 -30.55 3.61
N PRO A 30 -13.36 -31.30 2.56
CA PRO A 30 -11.95 -31.47 2.26
C PRO A 30 -11.30 -30.13 1.89
N GLU A 31 -10.01 -30.02 2.18
CA GLU A 31 -9.20 -28.91 1.69
C GLU A 31 -9.13 -28.91 0.16
N VAL A 32 -9.17 -27.72 -0.41
CA VAL A 32 -8.96 -27.48 -1.83
C VAL A 32 -7.57 -26.93 -2.03
N GLU A 33 -6.84 -27.41 -3.03
CA GLU A 33 -5.53 -26.89 -3.34
C GLU A 33 -5.61 -25.51 -3.99
N ALA A 34 -4.73 -24.61 -3.54
CA ALA A 34 -4.56 -23.26 -4.08
C ALA A 34 -3.09 -23.03 -4.41
N GLU A 35 -2.82 -22.27 -5.45
CA GLU A 35 -1.48 -21.90 -5.87
C GLU A 35 -1.13 -20.49 -5.39
N LEU A 36 0.01 -20.36 -4.73
CA LEU A 36 0.64 -19.09 -4.37
C LEU A 36 1.87 -18.89 -5.27
N PRO A 37 1.72 -18.16 -6.40
CA PRO A 37 2.81 -17.96 -7.35
C PRO A 37 3.94 -17.13 -6.74
N LYS A 38 5.14 -17.24 -7.29
CA LYS A 38 6.32 -16.51 -6.79
C LYS A 38 6.10 -15.00 -6.62
N ARG A 39 5.43 -14.38 -7.58
CA ARG A 39 5.12 -12.92 -7.55
C ARG A 39 4.18 -12.51 -6.42
N ASP A 40 3.41 -13.46 -5.87
CA ASP A 40 2.43 -13.24 -4.81
C ASP A 40 2.93 -13.66 -3.43
N GLN A 41 4.16 -14.18 -3.33
CA GLN A 41 4.82 -14.52 -2.08
C GLN A 41 5.46 -13.28 -1.44
N LEU A 42 5.59 -13.28 -0.11
CA LEU A 42 6.34 -12.25 0.62
C LEU A 42 7.79 -12.69 0.87
N PRO A 43 8.77 -11.76 0.77
CA PRO A 43 10.18 -12.11 0.95
C PRO A 43 10.52 -12.59 2.37
N ASN A 44 9.76 -12.14 3.36
CA ASN A 44 9.99 -12.49 4.77
C ASN A 44 9.17 -13.68 5.26
N ASP A 45 8.29 -14.22 4.41
CA ASP A 45 7.52 -15.42 4.76
C ASP A 45 8.40 -16.67 4.67
N ASN A 46 8.17 -17.59 5.60
CA ASN A 46 8.82 -18.90 5.60
C ASN A 46 7.76 -19.98 5.37
N TYR A 47 7.72 -20.47 4.13
CA TYR A 47 6.73 -21.47 3.69
C TYR A 47 7.16 -22.88 4.03
N ARG A 48 7.18 -23.20 5.33
CA ARG A 48 7.43 -24.59 5.82
C ARG A 48 6.15 -25.41 5.66
N ALA A 49 6.31 -26.71 5.45
CA ALA A 49 5.19 -27.65 5.42
C ALA A 49 4.34 -27.51 6.70
N ASN A 50 3.03 -27.47 6.50
CA ASN A 50 1.99 -27.28 7.54
C ASN A 50 1.95 -25.89 8.20
N ALA A 51 2.81 -24.94 7.83
CA ALA A 51 2.65 -23.55 8.24
C ALA A 51 1.37 -22.95 7.67
N THR A 52 0.71 -22.09 8.44
CA THR A 52 -0.54 -21.44 8.05
C THR A 52 -0.34 -19.95 7.82
N PHE A 53 -1.03 -19.45 6.80
CA PHE A 53 -0.99 -18.03 6.41
C PHE A 53 -2.38 -17.53 6.06
N LYS A 54 -2.64 -16.26 6.31
CA LYS A 54 -3.75 -15.54 5.70
C LYS A 54 -3.39 -15.22 4.26
N VAL A 55 -4.28 -15.56 3.33
CA VAL A 55 -4.09 -15.33 1.89
C VAL A 55 -5.32 -14.67 1.28
N PHE A 56 -5.09 -13.79 0.31
CA PHE A 56 -6.14 -13.17 -0.47
C PHE A 56 -6.45 -14.03 -1.70
N LEU A 57 -7.72 -14.34 -1.92
CA LEU A 57 -8.19 -15.07 -3.10
C LEU A 57 -8.22 -14.12 -4.30
N LYS A 58 -7.27 -14.29 -5.23
CA LYS A 58 -7.16 -13.46 -6.45
C LYS A 58 -8.07 -13.91 -7.56
N GLU A 59 -8.09 -15.20 -7.81
CA GLU A 59 -8.74 -15.77 -8.98
C GLU A 59 -9.19 -17.19 -8.71
N VAL A 60 -10.35 -17.53 -9.27
CA VAL A 60 -10.86 -18.90 -9.38
C VAL A 60 -10.94 -19.21 -10.86
N SER A 61 -10.09 -20.12 -11.35
CA SER A 61 -10.12 -20.56 -12.75
C SER A 61 -11.01 -21.79 -12.91
N GLU A 62 -12.05 -21.68 -13.74
CA GLU A 62 -12.97 -22.77 -14.05
C GLU A 62 -12.45 -23.70 -15.18
N ILE A 63 -11.36 -23.34 -15.84
CA ILE A 63 -10.88 -23.96 -17.09
C ILE A 63 -9.97 -25.17 -16.85
N ALA A 64 -9.70 -25.56 -15.62
CA ALA A 64 -8.83 -26.67 -15.32
C ALA A 64 -9.49 -28.03 -15.59
N ARG A 65 -8.79 -28.92 -16.32
CA ARG A 65 -9.25 -30.30 -16.61
C ARG A 65 -9.47 -31.18 -15.36
N LYS A 66 -9.11 -30.69 -14.17
CA LYS A 66 -9.15 -31.43 -12.89
C LYS A 66 -9.91 -30.71 -11.78
N GLY A 67 -10.78 -29.77 -12.12
CA GLY A 67 -11.56 -28.98 -11.16
C GLY A 67 -11.09 -27.52 -11.06
N PRO A 68 -11.77 -26.68 -10.26
CA PRO A 68 -11.43 -25.27 -10.12
C PRO A 68 -10.02 -25.11 -9.54
N GLN A 69 -9.25 -24.22 -10.16
CA GLN A 69 -7.92 -23.84 -9.69
C GLN A 69 -8.01 -22.50 -8.97
N LEU A 70 -7.55 -22.47 -7.72
CA LEU A 70 -7.52 -21.28 -6.90
C LEU A 70 -6.15 -20.63 -6.97
N PHE A 71 -6.11 -19.32 -7.19
CA PHE A 71 -4.90 -18.51 -7.09
C PHE A 71 -5.01 -17.55 -5.92
N VAL A 72 -4.04 -17.59 -5.04
CA VAL A 72 -3.99 -16.80 -3.81
C VAL A 72 -2.77 -15.90 -3.78
N SER A 73 -2.84 -14.85 -2.96
CA SER A 73 -1.79 -13.84 -2.84
C SER A 73 -1.54 -13.45 -1.40
N ARG A 74 -0.27 -13.26 -1.06
CA ARG A 74 0.18 -12.57 0.14
C ARG A 74 0.57 -11.11 -0.17
N ALA A 75 0.67 -10.74 -1.44
CA ALA A 75 1.13 -9.44 -1.92
C ALA A 75 0.00 -8.47 -2.29
N ASN A 76 -1.25 -8.92 -2.34
CA ASN A 76 -2.39 -8.10 -2.70
C ASN A 76 -2.70 -7.07 -1.60
N ALA A 77 -3.02 -5.84 -2.01
CA ALA A 77 -3.43 -4.77 -1.08
C ALA A 77 -4.69 -5.13 -0.26
N GLY A 78 -5.58 -5.95 -0.82
CA GLY A 78 -6.78 -6.44 -0.14
C GLY A 78 -6.50 -7.23 1.13
N LEU A 79 -5.35 -7.89 1.22
CA LEU A 79 -4.93 -8.56 2.46
C LEU A 79 -4.68 -7.55 3.59
N VAL A 80 -4.03 -6.43 3.29
CA VAL A 80 -3.80 -5.37 4.27
C VAL A 80 -5.11 -4.76 4.75
N VAL A 81 -6.03 -4.47 3.82
CA VAL A 81 -7.37 -3.97 4.15
C VAL A 81 -8.10 -4.90 5.11
N TYR A 82 -8.15 -6.19 4.79
CA TYR A 82 -8.78 -7.20 5.63
C TYR A 82 -8.18 -7.26 7.03
N LEU A 83 -6.86 -7.21 7.15
CA LEU A 83 -6.19 -7.27 8.46
C LEU A 83 -6.54 -6.05 9.33
N PHE A 84 -6.61 -4.85 8.75
CA PHE A 84 -7.08 -3.67 9.46
C PHE A 84 -8.56 -3.76 9.84
N GLU A 85 -9.42 -4.23 8.95
CA GLU A 85 -10.85 -4.42 9.24
C GLU A 85 -11.06 -5.33 10.45
N ASN A 86 -10.26 -6.38 10.57
CA ASN A 86 -10.36 -7.30 11.71
C ASN A 86 -9.81 -6.73 13.03
N GLU A 87 -8.79 -5.87 12.96
CA GLU A 87 -8.16 -5.31 14.16
C GLU A 87 -8.83 -4.03 14.66
N VAL A 88 -9.53 -3.29 13.80
CA VAL A 88 -10.05 -1.96 14.10
C VAL A 88 -11.57 -1.97 14.14
N PRO A 89 -12.19 -1.98 15.35
CA PRO A 89 -13.64 -1.99 15.49
C PRO A 89 -14.32 -0.82 14.79
N GLU A 90 -13.73 0.37 14.78
CA GLU A 90 -14.27 1.56 14.14
C GLU A 90 -14.37 1.41 12.61
N ILE A 91 -13.52 0.56 12.01
CA ILE A 91 -13.65 0.22 10.58
C ILE A 91 -14.82 -0.72 10.37
N GLN A 92 -14.99 -1.73 11.22
CA GLN A 92 -16.14 -2.66 11.15
C GLN A 92 -17.49 -1.95 11.31
N GLU A 93 -17.53 -0.94 12.17
CA GLU A 93 -18.71 -0.12 12.43
C GLU A 93 -18.97 0.93 11.33
N GLY A 94 -18.02 1.15 10.45
CA GLY A 94 -18.10 2.13 9.36
C GLY A 94 -17.79 3.59 9.77
N THR A 95 -17.38 3.83 11.01
CA THR A 95 -16.95 5.15 11.49
C THR A 95 -15.64 5.58 10.86
N VAL A 96 -14.66 4.67 10.78
CA VAL A 96 -13.38 4.84 10.09
C VAL A 96 -13.42 4.09 8.77
N LYS A 97 -12.88 4.71 7.72
CA LYS A 97 -12.80 4.12 6.38
C LYS A 97 -11.38 4.10 5.87
N ILE A 98 -10.99 3.00 5.25
CA ILE A 98 -9.78 2.95 4.42
C ILE A 98 -10.13 3.52 3.06
N VAL A 99 -9.49 4.64 2.70
CA VAL A 99 -9.76 5.37 1.46
C VAL A 99 -8.87 4.89 0.32
N ALA A 100 -7.61 4.62 0.60
CA ALA A 100 -6.62 4.17 -0.38
C ALA A 100 -5.51 3.35 0.27
N VAL A 101 -4.90 2.47 -0.51
CA VAL A 101 -3.74 1.67 -0.11
C VAL A 101 -2.70 1.72 -1.22
N SER A 102 -1.46 1.96 -0.83
CA SER A 102 -0.29 1.86 -1.71
C SER A 102 0.70 0.89 -1.10
N ARG A 103 0.99 -0.21 -1.79
CA ARG A 103 1.77 -1.32 -1.25
C ARG A 103 2.91 -1.74 -2.18
N GLU A 104 4.10 -1.87 -1.62
CA GLU A 104 5.22 -2.59 -2.21
C GLU A 104 5.53 -3.83 -1.36
N ALA A 105 4.87 -4.93 -1.67
CA ALA A 105 5.06 -6.21 -0.98
C ALA A 105 6.35 -6.91 -1.42
N ASN A 106 6.71 -6.77 -2.68
CA ASN A 106 7.93 -7.31 -3.29
C ASN A 106 8.70 -6.17 -3.97
N PRO A 107 9.46 -5.36 -3.22
CA PRO A 107 10.26 -4.29 -3.81
C PRO A 107 11.26 -4.83 -4.84
N PRO A 108 11.57 -4.07 -5.90
CA PRO A 108 12.47 -4.53 -6.96
C PRO A 108 13.91 -4.75 -6.50
N SER A 109 14.32 -4.08 -5.42
CA SER A 109 15.64 -4.23 -4.83
C SER A 109 15.57 -4.98 -3.50
N ARG A 110 16.51 -5.89 -3.27
CA ARG A 110 16.69 -6.58 -1.98
C ARG A 110 17.19 -5.68 -0.86
N ALA A 111 17.69 -4.49 -1.19
CA ALA A 111 18.13 -3.51 -0.20
C ALA A 111 16.96 -2.82 0.52
N VAL A 112 15.74 -2.98 0.01
CA VAL A 112 14.52 -2.34 0.51
C VAL A 112 13.51 -3.42 0.90
N GLY A 113 12.98 -3.32 2.12
CA GLY A 113 11.94 -4.23 2.60
C GLY A 113 10.53 -3.84 2.14
N PRO A 114 9.55 -4.75 2.35
CA PRO A 114 8.14 -4.46 2.10
C PRO A 114 7.66 -3.25 2.89
N ARG A 115 6.82 -2.42 2.25
CA ARG A 115 6.20 -1.25 2.89
C ARG A 115 4.84 -0.96 2.29
N THR A 116 3.94 -0.47 3.13
CA THR A 116 2.58 -0.08 2.75
C THR A 116 2.20 1.25 3.38
N LYS A 117 1.52 2.09 2.61
CA LYS A 117 0.83 3.28 3.12
C LYS A 117 -0.68 3.07 3.00
N VAL A 118 -1.39 3.33 4.10
CA VAL A 118 -2.84 3.20 4.19
C VAL A 118 -3.43 4.55 4.53
N ALA A 119 -4.24 5.10 3.63
CA ALA A 119 -4.96 6.35 3.87
C ALA A 119 -6.32 6.05 4.51
N VAL A 120 -6.59 6.72 5.62
CA VAL A 120 -7.81 6.54 6.40
C VAL A 120 -8.53 7.86 6.64
N ASP A 121 -9.84 7.80 6.77
CA ASP A 121 -10.69 8.94 7.10
C ASP A 121 -11.78 8.52 8.08
N SER A 122 -12.40 9.49 8.75
CA SER A 122 -13.53 9.27 9.64
C SER A 122 -14.75 10.04 9.16
N VAL A 123 -15.92 9.43 9.31
CA VAL A 123 -17.20 10.10 9.08
C VAL A 123 -17.64 10.96 10.26
N GLU A 124 -16.97 10.82 11.41
CA GLU A 124 -17.19 11.59 12.63
C GLU A 124 -15.97 12.45 12.95
N GLU A 125 -16.15 13.76 13.09
CA GLU A 125 -15.05 14.71 13.35
C GLU A 125 -14.30 14.42 14.66
N GLU A 126 -14.99 13.88 15.65
CA GLU A 126 -14.43 13.60 16.98
C GLU A 126 -13.56 12.32 17.01
N VAL A 127 -13.63 11.49 15.97
CA VAL A 127 -12.87 10.25 15.88
C VAL A 127 -11.59 10.47 15.09
N ASP A 128 -10.45 10.20 15.73
CA ASP A 128 -9.14 10.19 15.07
C ASP A 128 -8.96 8.87 14.29
N PRO A 129 -9.02 8.90 12.95
CA PRO A 129 -8.93 7.66 12.17
C PRO A 129 -7.55 7.02 12.23
N VAL A 130 -6.49 7.81 12.32
CA VAL A 130 -5.11 7.30 12.42
C VAL A 130 -4.90 6.64 13.79
N GLY A 131 -5.30 7.33 14.85
CA GLY A 131 -5.21 6.78 16.21
C GLY A 131 -6.01 5.49 16.40
N ALA A 132 -7.19 5.40 15.79
CA ALA A 132 -8.01 4.19 15.80
C ALA A 132 -7.30 2.98 15.15
N CYS A 133 -6.60 3.19 14.04
CA CYS A 133 -5.87 2.13 13.35
C CYS A 133 -4.56 1.73 14.05
N ILE A 134 -3.90 2.66 14.71
CA ILE A 134 -2.67 2.39 15.46
C ILE A 134 -2.99 1.66 16.76
N GLY A 135 -4.03 2.09 17.46
CA GLY A 135 -4.43 1.56 18.76
C GLY A 135 -3.53 2.03 19.91
N ALA A 136 -3.91 1.69 21.14
CA ALA A 136 -3.15 2.03 22.32
C ALA A 136 -1.74 1.46 22.25
N ARG A 137 -0.73 2.32 22.33
CA ARG A 137 0.70 1.94 22.23
C ARG A 137 1.05 1.15 20.96
N GLY A 138 0.32 1.36 19.87
CA GLY A 138 0.53 0.66 18.62
C GLY A 138 0.04 -0.79 18.60
N ALA A 139 -0.79 -1.21 19.55
CA ALA A 139 -1.19 -2.61 19.69
C ALA A 139 -1.95 -3.15 18.46
N ARG A 140 -2.81 -2.35 17.83
CA ARG A 140 -3.59 -2.78 16.68
C ARG A 140 -2.73 -2.89 15.42
N ILE A 141 -1.97 -1.85 15.09
CA ILE A 141 -1.09 -1.89 13.91
C ILE A 141 -0.03 -2.97 14.04
N GLN A 142 0.45 -3.24 15.26
CA GLN A 142 1.45 -4.29 15.50
C GLN A 142 0.93 -5.68 15.13
N GLN A 143 -0.35 -5.97 15.34
CA GLN A 143 -0.95 -7.23 14.92
C GLN A 143 -0.93 -7.39 13.40
N VAL A 144 -1.23 -6.31 12.66
CA VAL A 144 -1.15 -6.30 11.21
C VAL A 144 0.29 -6.50 10.73
N VAL A 145 1.22 -5.77 11.31
CA VAL A 145 2.67 -5.91 11.01
C VAL A 145 3.17 -7.33 11.28
N ASN A 146 2.75 -7.93 12.38
CA ASN A 146 3.14 -9.30 12.73
C ASN A 146 2.62 -10.34 11.73
N GLU A 147 1.37 -10.22 11.30
CA GLU A 147 0.81 -11.12 10.28
C GLU A 147 1.56 -11.00 8.94
N LEU A 148 2.02 -9.82 8.60
CA LEU A 148 2.80 -9.54 7.40
C LEU A 148 4.31 -9.70 7.60
N ARG A 149 4.73 -10.32 8.69
CA ARG A 149 6.14 -10.66 9.01
C ARG A 149 7.08 -9.46 8.99
N GLY A 150 6.65 -8.35 9.57
CA GLY A 150 7.48 -7.17 9.75
C GLY A 150 7.41 -6.15 8.61
N GLU A 151 6.43 -6.24 7.71
CA GLU A 151 6.19 -5.21 6.71
C GLU A 151 5.93 -3.86 7.37
N LYS A 152 6.64 -2.82 6.95
CA LYS A 152 6.44 -1.46 7.46
C LYS A 152 5.11 -0.91 6.96
N ILE A 153 4.32 -0.33 7.88
CA ILE A 153 3.02 0.25 7.55
C ILE A 153 2.95 1.66 8.07
N ASP A 154 2.67 2.61 7.18
CA ASP A 154 2.38 3.99 7.51
C ASP A 154 0.86 4.22 7.39
N VAL A 155 0.23 4.66 8.46
CA VAL A 155 -1.19 5.06 8.47
C VAL A 155 -1.27 6.56 8.26
N ILE A 156 -1.94 6.96 7.19
CA ILE A 156 -1.98 8.33 6.70
C ILE A 156 -3.40 8.87 6.83
N LYS A 157 -3.54 10.06 7.41
CA LYS A 157 -4.83 10.76 7.41
C LYS A 157 -5.13 11.26 6.00
N TRP A 158 -6.23 10.79 5.43
CA TRP A 158 -6.74 11.33 4.17
C TRP A 158 -7.23 12.76 4.34
N SER A 159 -7.12 13.56 3.31
CA SER A 159 -7.69 14.91 3.25
C SER A 159 -8.21 15.21 1.85
N SER A 160 -9.33 15.91 1.76
CA SER A 160 -9.85 16.43 0.50
C SER A 160 -9.00 17.59 -0.05
N ASN A 161 -8.20 18.24 0.82
CA ASN A 161 -7.21 19.22 0.41
C ASN A 161 -5.94 18.49 -0.08
N PRO A 162 -5.60 18.55 -1.37
CA PRO A 162 -4.46 17.82 -1.92
C PRO A 162 -3.12 18.22 -1.28
N ILE A 163 -2.94 19.48 -0.88
CA ILE A 163 -1.74 19.94 -0.17
C ILE A 163 -1.58 19.17 1.14
N GLN A 164 -2.63 19.11 1.94
CA GLN A 164 -2.60 18.42 3.22
C GLN A 164 -2.44 16.91 3.05
N TYR A 165 -3.11 16.31 2.07
CA TYR A 165 -3.02 14.88 1.79
C TYR A 165 -1.60 14.49 1.36
N ILE A 166 -1.00 15.25 0.44
CA ILE A 166 0.39 15.03 0.01
C ILE A 166 1.35 15.16 1.19
N LEU A 167 1.19 16.22 2.00
CA LEU A 167 2.00 16.43 3.19
C LEU A 167 1.93 15.22 4.13
N ASN A 168 0.74 14.76 4.44
CA ASN A 168 0.51 13.61 5.33
C ASN A 168 1.10 12.31 4.75
N SER A 169 1.01 12.14 3.43
CA SER A 169 1.46 10.92 2.74
C SER A 169 2.96 10.67 2.82
N LEU A 170 3.76 11.70 3.07
CA LEU A 170 5.21 11.62 3.18
C LEU A 170 5.71 11.26 4.58
N SER A 171 4.78 11.03 5.53
CA SER A 171 5.14 10.50 6.84
C SER A 171 6.09 9.28 6.69
N PRO A 172 7.10 9.14 7.54
CA PRO A 172 7.38 9.90 8.76
C PRO A 172 8.20 11.19 8.55
N ALA A 173 8.49 11.59 7.31
CA ALA A 173 9.24 12.81 7.04
C ALA A 173 8.46 14.07 7.39
N LYS A 174 9.16 15.07 7.91
CA LYS A 174 8.62 16.41 8.15
C LYS A 174 8.76 17.25 6.90
N VAL A 175 7.66 17.87 6.49
CA VAL A 175 7.55 18.68 5.27
C VAL A 175 7.37 20.15 5.66
N ASP A 176 8.13 21.05 5.04
CA ASP A 176 8.00 22.48 5.25
C ASP A 176 6.82 23.06 4.45
N GLN A 177 6.73 22.68 3.17
CA GLN A 177 5.73 23.22 2.25
C GLN A 177 5.42 22.25 1.11
N VAL A 178 4.17 22.24 0.68
CA VAL A 178 3.72 21.58 -0.55
C VAL A 178 3.23 22.64 -1.52
N ARG A 179 3.76 22.63 -2.76
CA ARG A 179 3.34 23.51 -3.84
C ARG A 179 2.73 22.71 -4.96
N LEU A 180 1.50 23.01 -5.34
CA LEU A 180 0.85 22.43 -6.51
C LEU A 180 1.31 23.20 -7.75
N VAL A 181 2.39 22.73 -8.38
CA VAL A 181 3.04 23.45 -9.49
C VAL A 181 2.33 23.27 -10.82
N ASP A 182 1.63 22.15 -11.00
CA ASP A 182 0.73 21.89 -12.12
C ASP A 182 -0.51 21.13 -11.62
N PRO A 183 -1.54 21.85 -11.16
CA PRO A 183 -2.75 21.19 -10.65
C PRO A 183 -3.48 20.33 -11.68
N ALA A 184 -3.52 20.78 -12.94
CA ALA A 184 -4.17 20.03 -14.00
C ALA A 184 -3.44 18.71 -14.32
N GLY A 185 -2.11 18.72 -14.31
CA GLY A 185 -1.29 17.53 -14.48
C GLY A 185 -1.03 16.78 -13.17
N GLN A 186 -1.65 17.19 -12.06
CA GLN A 186 -1.47 16.60 -10.72
C GLN A 186 0.01 16.47 -10.34
N HIS A 187 0.74 17.58 -10.45
CA HIS A 187 2.16 17.65 -10.14
C HIS A 187 2.42 18.60 -8.97
N ALA A 188 3.16 18.14 -7.99
CA ALA A 188 3.51 18.89 -6.78
C ALA A 188 5.01 18.87 -6.51
N HIS A 189 5.52 19.98 -6.01
CA HIS A 189 6.82 20.06 -5.37
C HIS A 189 6.63 20.05 -3.86
N VAL A 190 7.39 19.22 -3.18
CA VAL A 190 7.39 19.08 -1.73
C VAL A 190 8.73 19.57 -1.20
N LEU A 191 8.69 20.64 -0.42
CA LEU A 191 9.87 21.27 0.15
C LEU A 191 10.13 20.70 1.54
N VAL A 192 11.30 20.13 1.73
CA VAL A 192 11.72 19.55 3.01
C VAL A 192 13.06 20.13 3.44
N PRO A 193 13.32 20.27 4.74
CA PRO A 193 14.64 20.68 5.22
C PRO A 193 15.69 19.61 4.87
N PRO A 194 16.97 19.97 4.74
CA PRO A 194 18.03 19.06 4.30
C PRO A 194 18.14 17.77 5.13
N ASP A 195 17.89 17.84 6.42
CA ASP A 195 17.93 16.69 7.34
C ASP A 195 16.76 15.72 7.15
N GLN A 196 15.67 16.14 6.48
CA GLN A 196 14.50 15.31 6.17
C GLN A 196 14.50 14.77 4.73
N LEU A 197 15.39 15.24 3.88
CA LEU A 197 15.38 14.91 2.45
C LEU A 197 15.49 13.40 2.19
N SER A 198 16.45 12.74 2.81
CA SER A 198 16.64 11.30 2.68
C SER A 198 15.45 10.49 3.22
N LEU A 199 14.83 10.95 4.30
CA LEU A 199 13.68 10.29 4.90
C LEU A 199 12.42 10.46 4.02
N ALA A 200 12.21 11.63 3.44
CA ALA A 200 11.09 11.92 2.55
C ALA A 200 11.17 11.10 1.26
N ILE A 201 12.33 10.99 0.67
CA ILE A 201 12.56 10.18 -0.54
C ILE A 201 12.48 8.69 -0.18
N GLY A 202 13.12 8.31 0.92
CA GLY A 202 13.29 6.93 1.33
C GLY A 202 14.37 6.20 0.54
N ARG A 203 14.77 5.04 1.03
CA ARG A 203 15.75 4.19 0.35
C ARG A 203 15.22 3.79 -1.03
N GLU A 204 16.00 4.07 -2.07
CA GLU A 204 15.64 3.84 -3.48
C GLU A 204 14.30 4.49 -3.90
N GLY A 205 13.94 5.58 -3.26
CA GLY A 205 12.74 6.34 -3.57
C GLY A 205 11.43 5.70 -3.08
N GLN A 206 11.48 4.70 -2.23
CA GLN A 206 10.29 3.96 -1.80
C GLN A 206 9.24 4.84 -1.12
N ASN A 207 9.64 5.72 -0.22
CA ASN A 207 8.69 6.54 0.53
C ASN A 207 7.92 7.49 -0.40
N VAL A 208 8.62 8.25 -1.24
CA VAL A 208 7.98 9.18 -2.18
C VAL A 208 7.18 8.44 -3.26
N ARG A 209 7.66 7.29 -3.73
CA ARG A 209 6.93 6.48 -4.73
C ARG A 209 5.60 5.96 -4.18
N LEU A 210 5.59 5.45 -2.95
CA LEU A 210 4.35 5.02 -2.29
C LEU A 210 3.40 6.18 -2.04
N ALA A 211 3.91 7.34 -1.63
CA ALA A 211 3.12 8.56 -1.44
C ALA A 211 2.49 9.04 -2.76
N ALA A 212 3.26 9.04 -3.85
CA ALA A 212 2.76 9.41 -5.17
C ALA A 212 1.62 8.51 -5.64
N ARG A 213 1.76 7.19 -5.49
CA ARG A 213 0.70 6.23 -5.83
C ARG A 213 -0.53 6.36 -4.93
N LEU A 214 -0.32 6.61 -3.64
CA LEU A 214 -1.42 6.77 -2.67
C LEU A 214 -2.28 7.98 -2.99
N THR A 215 -1.65 9.11 -3.31
CA THR A 215 -2.32 10.40 -3.54
C THR A 215 -2.78 10.61 -4.98
N GLY A 216 -2.20 9.88 -5.93
CA GLY A 216 -2.41 10.09 -7.36
C GLY A 216 -1.68 11.31 -7.92
N TRP A 217 -0.76 11.90 -7.14
CA TRP A 217 0.05 13.05 -7.55
C TRP A 217 1.47 12.65 -7.90
N LYS A 218 2.02 13.25 -8.95
CA LYS A 218 3.46 13.27 -9.17
C LYS A 218 4.09 14.16 -8.10
N ILE A 219 5.05 13.63 -7.35
CA ILE A 219 5.67 14.30 -6.22
C ILE A 219 7.17 14.38 -6.47
N ASP A 220 7.69 15.61 -6.57
CA ASP A 220 9.13 15.88 -6.57
C ASP A 220 9.53 16.48 -5.23
N VAL A 221 10.40 15.77 -4.51
CA VAL A 221 10.94 16.23 -3.21
C VAL A 221 12.14 17.12 -3.47
N LYS A 222 12.10 18.33 -2.91
CA LYS A 222 13.12 19.36 -3.08
C LYS A 222 13.67 19.80 -1.74
N ASN A 223 14.94 20.16 -1.72
CA ASN A 223 15.58 20.80 -0.56
C ASN A 223 15.05 22.23 -0.40
N SER A 224 14.40 22.55 0.72
CA SER A 224 13.79 23.86 0.96
C SER A 224 14.81 25.00 1.03
N HIS A 225 16.05 24.71 1.41
CA HIS A 225 17.13 25.72 1.50
C HIS A 225 17.75 26.09 0.14
N GLU A 226 17.58 25.23 -0.86
CA GLU A 226 18.17 25.41 -2.21
C GLU A 226 17.09 25.67 -3.27
N TYR A 227 15.83 25.74 -2.88
CA TYR A 227 14.72 25.86 -3.81
C TYR A 227 14.64 27.27 -4.41
N ASP A 228 14.90 27.35 -5.71
CA ASP A 228 14.73 28.57 -6.50
C ASP A 228 13.36 28.52 -7.19
N GLN A 229 12.41 29.28 -6.62
CA GLN A 229 11.03 29.26 -7.08
C GLN A 229 10.90 29.71 -8.53
N GLU A 230 11.62 30.76 -8.95
CA GLU A 230 11.52 31.30 -10.31
C GLU A 230 12.05 30.31 -11.35
N ALA A 231 13.19 29.70 -11.07
CA ALA A 231 13.78 28.69 -11.96
C ALA A 231 12.90 27.44 -12.06
N GLU A 232 12.35 26.97 -10.96
CA GLU A 232 11.48 25.78 -10.93
C GLU A 232 10.12 26.06 -11.63
N ASP A 233 9.53 27.24 -11.43
CA ASP A 233 8.28 27.62 -12.09
C ASP A 233 8.48 27.74 -13.62
N ALA A 234 9.61 28.25 -14.07
CA ALA A 234 9.97 28.30 -15.49
C ALA A 234 10.11 26.89 -16.08
N ALA A 235 10.82 26.00 -15.40
CA ALA A 235 10.99 24.60 -15.84
C ALA A 235 9.65 23.84 -15.94
N VAL A 236 8.77 24.03 -14.97
CA VAL A 236 7.43 23.42 -14.98
C VAL A 236 6.59 23.97 -16.14
N SER A 237 6.65 25.28 -16.39
CA SER A 237 5.91 25.90 -17.51
C SER A 237 6.31 25.32 -18.86
N GLU A 238 7.60 25.06 -19.08
CA GLU A 238 8.07 24.41 -20.29
C GLU A 238 7.51 22.97 -20.45
N LEU A 239 7.46 22.20 -19.36
CA LEU A 239 6.88 20.86 -19.38
C LEU A 239 5.37 20.86 -19.67
N ILE A 240 4.63 21.85 -19.16
CA ILE A 240 3.20 21.99 -19.43
C ILE A 240 2.97 22.28 -20.92
N ILE A 241 3.72 23.21 -21.50
CA ILE A 241 3.64 23.55 -22.93
C ILE A 241 3.91 22.31 -23.79
N GLN A 242 4.98 21.55 -23.49
CA GLN A 242 5.31 20.34 -24.23
C GLN A 242 4.19 19.30 -24.18
N ARG A 243 3.57 19.10 -23.01
CA ARG A 243 2.43 18.18 -22.85
C ARG A 243 1.23 18.61 -23.68
N GLU A 244 0.87 19.90 -23.65
CA GLU A 244 -0.25 20.44 -24.41
C GLU A 244 -0.02 20.34 -25.93
N ASP A 245 1.22 20.54 -26.38
CA ASP A 245 1.59 20.37 -27.78
C ASP A 245 1.48 18.89 -28.23
N GLU A 246 1.87 17.94 -27.39
CA GLU A 246 1.74 16.51 -27.66
C GLU A 246 0.27 16.05 -27.70
N GLU A 247 -0.58 16.57 -26.82
CA GLU A 247 -2.01 16.26 -26.79
C GLU A 247 -2.75 16.84 -28.02
N ASN A 248 -2.32 17.99 -28.53
CA ASN A 248 -2.89 18.61 -29.74
C ASN A 248 -2.47 17.94 -31.06
N LEU A 249 -1.46 17.07 -31.05
CA LEU A 249 -0.98 16.32 -32.20
C LEU A 249 -1.63 14.93 -32.36
N GLN A 250 -2.45 14.49 -31.38
CA GLN A 250 -3.21 13.24 -31.40
C GLN A 250 -4.65 13.47 -31.85
#